data_b2580ea52cb35086466416940544e409
#
_entry.id   b2580ea52cb35086466416940544e409
#
_cell.length_a   1.000
_cell.length_b   1.000
_cell.length_c   1.000
_cell.angle_alpha   90.00
_cell.angle_beta   90.00
_cell.angle_gamma   90.00
#
_symmetry.space_group_name_H-M   'P 1'
#
loop_
_entity.id
_entity.type
_entity.pdbx_description
1 polymer ?
#
loop_
_entity_poly.entity_id
_entity_poly.type
_entity_poly.pdbx_seq_one_letter_code
_entity_poly.pdbx_strand_id
1 'polypeptide(L)'
;MSFSQTYTRSQGANGNSESSNGAQIQLQGRLLGIKNNIQAANEIIDQAVQSCTVAALDLEEMDDPEKVDDIDVAFRSLLDSQHQLELEQSLLSKAATHQDPETAAAEYSSARDEMLAKYSKLSDSHKYGNNQQYCEFRQQLWDLKHEGEPMPNLFGPAEEGNEDEDDLVIAGARLTYKCPITASWLTDPVTSKVCKHSFSRDAIVDYIRGHRGSCPCPVGGCSHRIQLRDLHQDKVLERKVANHLRKLEAEESSAAYTFVQ
;
A
#
# COMPACT_ATOMS: atom_id res chain seq x y z
N MET A 1 48.62 30.51 66.33
CA MET A 1 48.20 29.25 65.70
C MET A 1 47.08 29.57 64.70
N SER A 2 47.45 29.80 63.40
CA SER A 2 46.54 30.15 62.31
C SER A 2 46.28 28.89 61.49
N PHE A 3 45.04 28.49 61.39
CA PHE A 3 44.60 27.45 60.47
C PHE A 3 44.07 28.11 59.17
N SER A 4 44.84 27.97 58.07
CA SER A 4 44.39 28.27 56.72
C SER A 4 43.64 27.05 56.17
N GLN A 5 42.34 27.19 55.93
CA GLN A 5 41.57 26.23 55.17
C GLN A 5 41.66 26.59 53.68
N THR A 6 42.31 25.75 52.91
CA THR A 6 42.27 25.79 51.43
C THR A 6 40.98 25.12 50.93
N TYR A 7 40.11 25.95 50.32
CA TYR A 7 38.92 25.51 49.64
C TYR A 7 39.31 25.10 48.21
N THR A 8 39.38 23.84 47.91
CA THR A 8 39.51 23.35 46.54
C THR A 8 38.13 23.32 45.88
N ARG A 9 37.96 24.20 44.95
CA ARG A 9 36.77 24.32 44.06
C ARG A 9 36.85 23.21 43.00
N SER A 10 36.08 22.13 43.17
CA SER A 10 35.86 21.17 42.10
C SER A 10 34.97 21.80 41.02
N GLN A 11 35.61 22.30 39.95
CA GLN A 11 34.92 22.59 38.69
C GLN A 11 34.96 21.30 37.88
N GLY A 12 33.82 20.88 37.60
CA GLY A 12 33.70 20.05 36.69
C GLY A 12 33.05 19.45 35.68
N ALA A 13 32.29 18.66 35.49
CA ALA A 13 32.01 17.76 34.42
C ALA A 13 30.48 17.74 34.07
N ASN A 14 29.92 18.93 33.85
CA ASN A 14 28.50 19.02 33.53
C ASN A 14 28.17 19.68 32.18
N GLY A 15 29.17 20.16 31.41
CA GLY A 15 28.95 20.86 30.16
C GLY A 15 28.76 19.96 28.93
N ASN A 16 29.27 18.73 28.96
CA ASN A 16 29.25 17.84 27.80
C ASN A 16 27.95 17.02 27.63
N SER A 17 27.25 16.75 28.72
CA SER A 17 26.01 15.93 28.68
C SER A 17 24.78 16.72 28.18
N GLU A 18 24.71 18.00 28.44
CA GLU A 18 23.61 18.85 27.96
C GLU A 18 23.70 19.16 26.46
N SER A 19 24.93 19.35 25.94
CA SER A 19 25.18 19.58 24.52
C SER A 19 24.86 18.33 23.65
N SER A 20 25.22 17.14 24.13
CA SER A 20 24.93 15.87 23.42
C SER A 20 23.44 15.55 23.41
N ASN A 21 22.72 15.84 24.50
CA ASN A 21 21.28 15.61 24.58
C ASN A 21 20.49 16.53 23.65
N GLY A 22 20.89 17.79 23.52
CA GLY A 22 20.30 18.75 22.57
C GLY A 22 20.48 18.33 21.10
N ALA A 23 21.68 17.86 20.73
CA ALA A 23 21.98 17.38 19.39
C ALA A 23 21.17 16.11 19.05
N GLN A 24 20.99 15.21 19.99
CA GLN A 24 20.22 13.97 19.82
C GLN A 24 18.73 14.25 19.64
N ILE A 25 18.14 15.19 20.39
CA ILE A 25 16.74 15.61 20.25
C ILE A 25 16.54 16.26 18.86
N GLN A 26 17.48 17.08 18.41
CA GLN A 26 17.40 17.70 17.08
C GLN A 26 17.48 16.67 15.93
N LEU A 27 18.34 15.66 16.07
CA LEU A 27 18.44 14.56 15.12
C LEU A 27 17.14 13.74 15.05
N GLN A 28 16.58 13.39 16.20
CA GLN A 28 15.30 12.66 16.27
C GLN A 28 14.17 13.46 15.62
N GLY A 29 14.11 14.77 15.83
CA GLY A 29 13.13 15.64 15.18
C GLY A 29 13.25 15.63 13.66
N ARG A 30 14.49 15.68 13.13
CA ARG A 30 14.76 15.59 11.68
C ARG A 30 14.37 14.22 11.11
N LEU A 31 14.70 13.13 11.78
CA LEU A 31 14.34 11.78 11.36
C LEU A 31 12.82 11.58 11.34
N LEU A 32 12.10 12.12 12.33
CA LEU A 32 10.64 12.10 12.33
C LEU A 32 10.07 12.87 11.13
N GLY A 33 10.63 14.04 10.81
CA GLY A 33 10.24 14.81 9.62
C GLY A 33 10.44 14.01 8.32
N ILE A 34 11.57 13.32 8.17
CA ILE A 34 11.84 12.48 7.00
C ILE A 34 10.84 11.31 6.93
N LYS A 35 10.56 10.64 8.05
CA LYS A 35 9.55 9.56 8.09
C LYS A 35 8.17 10.05 7.66
N ASN A 36 7.75 11.21 8.11
CA ASN A 36 6.47 11.80 7.71
C ASN A 36 6.44 12.12 6.19
N ASN A 37 7.56 12.60 5.64
CA ASN A 37 7.68 12.85 4.20
C ASN A 37 7.62 11.55 3.39
N ILE A 38 8.27 10.47 3.86
CA ILE A 38 8.21 9.15 3.23
C ILE A 38 6.76 8.62 3.25
N GLN A 39 6.06 8.77 4.37
CA GLN A 39 4.66 8.37 4.45
C GLN A 39 3.78 9.16 3.47
N ALA A 40 3.95 10.47 3.40
CA ALA A 40 3.22 11.31 2.44
C ALA A 40 3.54 10.93 0.98
N ALA A 41 4.79 10.59 0.67
CA ALA A 41 5.20 10.12 -0.65
C ALA A 41 4.53 8.78 -0.99
N ASN A 42 4.45 7.83 -0.06
CA ASN A 42 3.76 6.56 -0.26
C ASN A 42 2.25 6.77 -0.52
N GLU A 43 1.60 7.71 0.16
CA GLU A 43 0.19 8.04 -0.09
C GLU A 43 -0.02 8.60 -1.52
N ILE A 44 0.93 9.38 -2.03
CA ILE A 44 0.89 9.88 -3.41
C ILE A 44 1.11 8.73 -4.40
N ILE A 45 2.03 7.81 -4.12
CA ILE A 45 2.26 6.63 -4.96
C ILE A 45 1.01 5.75 -5.01
N ASP A 46 0.36 5.49 -3.88
CA ASP A 46 -0.89 4.73 -3.83
C ASP A 46 -2.00 5.36 -4.71
N GLN A 47 -2.11 6.70 -4.69
CA GLN A 47 -3.04 7.42 -5.56
C GLN A 47 -2.66 7.31 -7.04
N ALA A 48 -1.36 7.37 -7.35
CA ALA A 48 -0.86 7.23 -8.71
C ALA A 48 -1.09 5.80 -9.25
N VAL A 49 -0.86 4.78 -8.43
CA VAL A 49 -1.17 3.36 -8.74
C VAL A 49 -2.65 3.17 -9.07
N GLN A 50 -3.55 3.75 -8.27
CA GLN A 50 -4.99 3.71 -8.57
C GLN A 50 -5.33 4.42 -9.88
N SER A 51 -4.69 5.56 -10.14
CA SER A 51 -4.90 6.32 -11.37
C SER A 51 -4.40 5.57 -12.61
N CYS A 52 -3.23 4.92 -12.51
CA CYS A 52 -2.72 4.02 -13.55
C CYS A 52 -3.68 2.87 -13.83
N THR A 53 -4.22 2.24 -12.77
CA THR A 53 -5.17 1.13 -12.93
C THR A 53 -6.42 1.59 -13.68
N VAL A 54 -7.02 2.73 -13.31
CA VAL A 54 -8.20 3.26 -13.99
C VAL A 54 -7.89 3.58 -15.45
N ALA A 55 -6.76 4.26 -15.72
CA ALA A 55 -6.36 4.62 -17.09
C ALA A 55 -6.10 3.38 -17.95
N ALA A 56 -5.43 2.35 -17.41
CA ALA A 56 -5.18 1.11 -18.13
C ALA A 56 -6.48 0.37 -18.48
N LEU A 57 -7.46 0.34 -17.56
CA LEU A 57 -8.76 -0.26 -17.81
C LEU A 57 -9.53 0.50 -18.90
N ASP A 58 -9.46 1.84 -18.92
CA ASP A 58 -10.07 2.67 -19.97
C ASP A 58 -9.43 2.38 -21.34
N LEU A 59 -8.10 2.28 -21.39
CA LEU A 59 -7.35 1.99 -22.61
C LEU A 59 -7.61 0.55 -23.11
N GLU A 60 -7.74 -0.42 -22.21
CA GLU A 60 -8.07 -1.80 -22.54
C GLU A 60 -9.49 -1.92 -23.13
N GLU A 61 -10.46 -1.14 -22.64
CA GLU A 61 -11.80 -1.03 -23.23
C GLU A 61 -11.78 -0.36 -24.61
N MET A 62 -10.82 0.55 -24.85
CA MET A 62 -10.63 1.22 -26.15
C MET A 62 -9.83 0.37 -27.14
N ASP A 63 -9.35 -0.80 -26.73
CA ASP A 63 -8.54 -1.73 -27.52
C ASP A 63 -7.21 -1.11 -27.98
N ASP A 64 -6.53 -0.37 -27.10
CA ASP A 64 -5.23 0.27 -27.31
C ASP A 64 -4.12 -0.41 -26.45
N PRO A 65 -3.62 -1.59 -26.87
CA PRO A 65 -2.68 -2.37 -26.07
C PRO A 65 -1.31 -1.69 -25.90
N GLU A 66 -0.89 -0.87 -26.87
CA GLU A 66 0.40 -0.16 -26.80
C GLU A 66 0.42 0.80 -25.60
N LYS A 67 -0.66 1.55 -25.40
CA LYS A 67 -0.77 2.45 -24.25
C LYS A 67 -1.01 1.72 -22.93
N VAL A 68 -1.65 0.56 -22.95
CA VAL A 68 -1.77 -0.30 -21.75
C VAL A 68 -0.39 -0.76 -21.32
N ASP A 69 0.50 -1.14 -22.23
CA ASP A 69 1.89 -1.53 -21.93
C ASP A 69 2.69 -0.34 -21.37
N ASP A 70 2.50 0.89 -21.91
CA ASP A 70 3.11 2.10 -21.35
C ASP A 70 2.67 2.35 -19.89
N ILE A 71 1.39 2.15 -19.60
CA ILE A 71 0.88 2.25 -18.22
C ILE A 71 1.44 1.13 -17.32
N ASP A 72 1.60 -0.09 -17.83
CA ASP A 72 2.21 -1.18 -17.06
C ASP A 72 3.66 -0.85 -16.68
N VAL A 73 4.45 -0.28 -17.58
CA VAL A 73 5.81 0.20 -17.28
C VAL A 73 5.79 1.29 -16.21
N ALA A 74 4.87 2.26 -16.32
CA ALA A 74 4.71 3.32 -15.33
C ALA A 74 4.30 2.75 -13.95
N PHE A 75 3.39 1.79 -13.94
CA PHE A 75 2.94 1.10 -12.72
C PHE A 75 4.11 0.41 -12.01
N ARG A 76 4.93 -0.36 -12.74
CA ARG A 76 6.12 -1.01 -12.19
C ARG A 76 7.12 0.00 -11.63
N SER A 77 7.32 1.13 -12.31
CA SER A 77 8.19 2.21 -11.81
C SER A 77 7.69 2.84 -10.49
N LEU A 78 6.37 2.94 -10.30
CA LEU A 78 5.78 3.37 -9.03
C LEU A 78 6.05 2.37 -7.91
N LEU A 79 5.94 1.07 -8.18
CA LEU A 79 6.26 0.02 -7.21
C LEU A 79 7.76 0.00 -6.85
N ASP A 80 8.65 0.19 -7.82
CA ASP A 80 10.08 0.33 -7.57
C ASP A 80 10.37 1.53 -6.66
N SER A 81 9.67 2.65 -6.87
CA SER A 81 9.79 3.84 -6.03
C SER A 81 9.27 3.59 -4.61
N GLN A 82 8.15 2.88 -4.47
CA GLN A 82 7.61 2.49 -3.17
C GLN A 82 8.58 1.60 -2.40
N HIS A 83 9.13 0.58 -3.05
CA HIS A 83 10.15 -0.30 -2.47
C HIS A 83 11.39 0.49 -2.00
N GLN A 84 11.85 1.45 -2.81
CA GLN A 84 12.96 2.32 -2.42
C GLN A 84 12.64 3.16 -1.17
N LEU A 85 11.45 3.72 -1.05
CA LEU A 85 11.02 4.48 0.13
C LEU A 85 10.92 3.61 1.38
N GLU A 86 10.42 2.38 1.27
CA GLU A 86 10.38 1.41 2.36
C GLU A 86 11.79 1.04 2.85
N LEU A 87 12.72 0.83 1.91
CA LEU A 87 14.12 0.60 2.20
C LEU A 87 14.74 1.77 2.95
N GLU A 88 14.55 2.98 2.45
CA GLU A 88 15.04 4.23 3.09
C GLU A 88 14.49 4.35 4.52
N GLN A 89 13.21 4.11 4.73
CA GLN A 89 12.58 4.14 6.05
C GLN A 89 13.19 3.12 7.02
N SER A 90 13.47 1.91 6.52
CA SER A 90 14.11 0.85 7.31
C SER A 90 15.53 1.23 7.72
N LEU A 91 16.34 1.71 6.77
CA LEU A 91 17.72 2.11 7.01
C LEU A 91 17.83 3.31 7.94
N LEU A 92 16.99 4.34 7.75
CA LEU A 92 16.93 5.50 8.65
C LEU A 92 16.52 5.09 10.07
N SER A 93 15.63 4.12 10.20
CA SER A 93 15.22 3.61 11.51
C SER A 93 16.37 2.89 12.23
N LYS A 94 17.22 2.17 11.49
CA LYS A 94 18.45 1.54 12.04
C LYS A 94 19.49 2.60 12.39
N ALA A 95 19.76 3.55 11.50
CA ALA A 95 20.72 4.62 11.73
C ALA A 95 20.36 5.47 12.96
N ALA A 96 19.08 5.68 13.24
CA ALA A 96 18.59 6.42 14.41
C ALA A 96 18.94 5.77 15.76
N THR A 97 19.25 4.47 15.77
CA THR A 97 19.61 3.74 17.01
C THR A 97 21.13 3.73 17.30
N HIS A 98 21.95 4.19 16.33
CA HIS A 98 23.40 4.25 16.49
C HIS A 98 23.82 5.36 17.46
N GLN A 99 24.88 5.09 18.24
CA GLN A 99 25.43 6.07 19.19
C GLN A 99 26.41 7.04 18.52
N ASP A 100 27.11 6.60 17.47
CA ASP A 100 28.05 7.41 16.73
C ASP A 100 27.46 7.83 15.35
N PRO A 101 27.25 9.13 15.10
CA PRO A 101 26.64 9.61 13.88
C PRO A 101 27.49 9.39 12.61
N GLU A 102 28.83 9.40 12.71
CA GLU A 102 29.71 9.21 11.54
C GLU A 102 29.65 7.74 11.07
N THR A 103 29.74 6.80 12.00
CA THR A 103 29.59 5.38 11.73
C THR A 103 28.21 5.08 11.18
N ALA A 104 27.15 5.65 11.79
CA ALA A 104 25.78 5.48 11.32
C ALA A 104 25.58 5.95 9.87
N ALA A 105 26.17 7.08 9.49
CA ALA A 105 26.08 7.61 8.14
C ALA A 105 26.81 6.74 7.11
N ALA A 106 27.99 6.22 7.46
CA ALA A 106 28.77 5.34 6.60
C ALA A 106 28.07 3.99 6.39
N GLU A 107 27.54 3.39 7.46
CA GLU A 107 26.77 2.14 7.40
C GLU A 107 25.47 2.30 6.61
N TYR A 108 24.74 3.40 6.81
CA TYR A 108 23.55 3.71 6.04
C TYR A 108 23.85 3.79 4.54
N SER A 109 24.90 4.56 4.15
CA SER A 109 25.25 4.73 2.74
C SER A 109 25.64 3.40 2.10
N SER A 110 26.49 2.62 2.76
CA SER A 110 26.94 1.31 2.28
C SER A 110 25.77 0.32 2.14
N ALA A 111 24.93 0.23 3.16
CA ALA A 111 23.77 -0.66 3.16
C ALA A 111 22.76 -0.28 2.07
N ARG A 112 22.50 1.03 1.89
CA ARG A 112 21.63 1.55 0.85
C ARG A 112 22.11 1.14 -0.55
N ASP A 113 23.37 1.40 -0.85
CA ASP A 113 23.94 1.12 -2.16
C ASP A 113 23.97 -0.39 -2.46
N GLU A 114 24.26 -1.21 -1.45
CA GLU A 114 24.23 -2.68 -1.57
C GLU A 114 22.81 -3.19 -1.85
N MET A 115 21.80 -2.70 -1.11
CA MET A 115 20.43 -3.17 -1.25
C MET A 115 19.81 -2.71 -2.58
N LEU A 116 20.09 -1.49 -3.03
CA LEU A 116 19.65 -1.00 -4.34
C LEU A 116 20.31 -1.80 -5.47
N ALA A 117 21.61 -2.11 -5.34
CA ALA A 117 22.31 -2.95 -6.32
C ALA A 117 21.79 -4.39 -6.35
N LYS A 118 21.36 -4.95 -5.23
CA LYS A 118 20.67 -6.25 -5.18
C LYS A 118 19.32 -6.20 -5.86
N TYR A 119 18.49 -5.19 -5.52
CA TYR A 119 17.16 -5.01 -6.10
C TYR A 119 17.20 -4.82 -7.62
N SER A 120 18.16 -4.04 -8.13
CA SER A 120 18.32 -3.80 -9.58
C SER A 120 18.64 -5.05 -10.39
N LYS A 121 19.19 -6.11 -9.75
CA LYS A 121 19.53 -7.37 -10.39
C LYS A 121 18.41 -8.40 -10.37
N LEU A 122 17.33 -8.13 -9.62
CA LEU A 122 16.17 -9.02 -9.57
C LEU A 122 15.45 -9.01 -10.92
N SER A 123 14.95 -10.17 -11.33
CA SER A 123 14.03 -10.27 -12.47
C SER A 123 12.66 -9.66 -12.14
N ASP A 124 11.89 -9.33 -13.17
CA ASP A 124 10.54 -8.80 -13.02
C ASP A 124 9.63 -9.77 -12.25
N SER A 125 9.82 -11.06 -12.45
CA SER A 125 9.11 -12.10 -11.69
C SER A 125 9.35 -11.98 -10.18
N HIS A 126 10.62 -11.77 -9.78
CA HIS A 126 10.95 -11.60 -8.36
C HIS A 126 10.50 -10.26 -7.77
N LYS A 127 10.46 -9.18 -8.59
CA LYS A 127 10.04 -7.87 -8.12
C LYS A 127 8.52 -7.74 -7.99
N TYR A 128 7.80 -8.26 -8.99
CA TYR A 128 6.37 -7.98 -9.14
C TYR A 128 5.50 -9.22 -9.05
N GLY A 129 6.04 -10.44 -9.22
CA GLY A 129 5.26 -11.68 -9.28
C GLY A 129 4.42 -11.95 -8.04
N ASN A 130 4.95 -11.63 -6.86
CA ASN A 130 4.26 -11.74 -5.57
C ASN A 130 3.79 -10.38 -5.02
N ASN A 131 3.91 -9.30 -5.80
CA ASN A 131 3.42 -8.00 -5.39
C ASN A 131 1.89 -7.94 -5.54
N GLN A 132 1.19 -7.81 -4.43
CA GLN A 132 -0.27 -7.84 -4.40
C GLN A 132 -0.90 -6.77 -5.30
N GLN A 133 -0.39 -5.53 -5.28
CA GLN A 133 -0.93 -4.43 -6.09
C GLN A 133 -0.77 -4.70 -7.58
N TYR A 134 0.37 -5.27 -7.99
CA TYR A 134 0.62 -5.62 -9.39
C TYR A 134 -0.23 -6.81 -9.85
N CYS A 135 -0.34 -7.85 -9.04
CA CYS A 135 -1.20 -8.99 -9.35
C CYS A 135 -2.67 -8.57 -9.46
N GLU A 136 -3.15 -7.71 -8.56
CA GLU A 136 -4.51 -7.16 -8.61
C GLU A 136 -4.73 -6.30 -9.86
N PHE A 137 -3.75 -5.48 -10.25
CA PHE A 137 -3.78 -4.68 -11.47
C PHE A 137 -3.89 -5.56 -12.73
N ARG A 138 -3.02 -6.56 -12.86
CA ARG A 138 -3.02 -7.48 -14.00
C ARG A 138 -4.29 -8.34 -14.06
N GLN A 139 -4.78 -8.80 -12.90
CA GLN A 139 -6.04 -9.55 -12.82
C GLN A 139 -7.23 -8.71 -13.30
N GLN A 140 -7.26 -7.42 -12.97
CA GLN A 140 -8.33 -6.53 -13.40
C GLN A 140 -8.34 -6.30 -14.90
N LEU A 141 -7.17 -6.17 -15.52
CA LEU A 141 -7.04 -6.06 -16.98
C LEU A 141 -7.48 -7.37 -17.66
N TRP A 142 -7.06 -8.51 -17.11
CA TRP A 142 -7.45 -9.82 -17.63
C TRP A 142 -8.97 -10.03 -17.59
N ASP A 143 -9.58 -9.78 -16.44
CA ASP A 143 -11.02 -9.98 -16.19
C ASP A 143 -11.91 -9.17 -17.17
N LEU A 144 -11.39 -8.08 -17.74
CA LEU A 144 -12.15 -7.25 -18.68
C LEU A 144 -12.50 -7.97 -19.97
N LYS A 145 -11.56 -8.77 -20.51
CA LYS A 145 -11.72 -9.48 -21.79
C LYS A 145 -11.93 -10.99 -21.61
N HIS A 146 -11.59 -11.56 -20.43
CA HIS A 146 -11.60 -12.99 -20.15
C HIS A 146 -12.44 -13.31 -18.91
N GLU A 147 -13.71 -12.91 -18.93
CA GLU A 147 -14.61 -13.08 -17.77
C GLU A 147 -14.79 -14.55 -17.42
N GLY A 148 -14.45 -14.90 -16.17
CA GLY A 148 -14.55 -16.27 -15.65
C GLY A 148 -13.41 -17.21 -16.07
N GLU A 149 -12.43 -16.74 -16.82
CA GLU A 149 -11.23 -17.50 -17.15
C GLU A 149 -10.10 -17.17 -16.17
N PRO A 150 -9.38 -18.16 -15.63
CA PRO A 150 -8.25 -17.89 -14.76
C PRO A 150 -7.13 -17.16 -15.53
N MET A 151 -6.58 -16.11 -14.94
CA MET A 151 -5.44 -15.41 -15.51
C MET A 151 -4.23 -16.36 -15.58
N PRO A 152 -3.54 -16.45 -16.74
CA PRO A 152 -2.31 -17.22 -16.85
C PRO A 152 -1.20 -16.62 -15.97
N ASN A 153 -0.20 -17.43 -15.62
CA ASN A 153 0.94 -16.96 -14.86
C ASN A 153 1.64 -15.80 -15.60
N LEU A 154 1.79 -14.65 -14.93
CA LEU A 154 2.29 -13.40 -15.51
C LEU A 154 3.70 -13.50 -16.09
N PHE A 155 4.56 -14.33 -15.50
CA PHE A 155 5.98 -14.42 -15.83
C PHE A 155 6.40 -15.80 -16.35
N GLY A 156 5.44 -16.63 -16.79
CA GLY A 156 5.70 -17.99 -17.25
C GLY A 156 5.88 -18.98 -16.10
N PRO A 157 6.22 -20.26 -16.41
CA PRO A 157 6.57 -21.21 -15.37
C PRO A 157 7.79 -20.67 -14.62
N ALA A 158 7.73 -20.64 -13.29
CA ALA A 158 8.85 -20.24 -12.45
C ALA A 158 10.09 -21.01 -12.89
N GLU A 159 11.19 -20.31 -13.22
CA GLU A 159 12.48 -20.98 -13.44
C GLU A 159 12.77 -21.76 -12.16
N GLU A 160 12.95 -23.07 -12.32
CA GLU A 160 13.18 -24.04 -11.24
C GLU A 160 14.39 -23.60 -10.40
N GLY A 161 14.12 -22.99 -9.25
CA GLY A 161 15.17 -22.56 -8.33
C GLY A 161 14.63 -21.92 -7.06
N ASN A 162 13.82 -22.67 -6.32
CA ASN A 162 13.76 -22.79 -4.87
C ASN A 162 12.47 -23.53 -4.49
N GLU A 163 12.66 -24.80 -4.21
CA GLU A 163 11.68 -25.63 -3.50
C GLU A 163 11.71 -25.20 -2.04
N ASP A 164 10.87 -24.23 -1.66
CA ASP A 164 10.44 -24.00 -0.26
C ASP A 164 9.58 -22.72 -0.21
N GLU A 165 8.34 -22.82 -0.70
CA GLU A 165 7.20 -22.08 -0.15
C GLU A 165 5.91 -22.61 -0.82
N ASP A 166 5.10 -23.26 0.01
CA ASP A 166 3.74 -23.70 -0.29
C ASP A 166 2.92 -22.49 -0.79
N ASP A 167 2.87 -22.30 -2.09
CA ASP A 167 2.05 -21.27 -2.74
C ASP A 167 0.59 -21.73 -2.65
N LEU A 168 -0.05 -21.36 -1.54
CA LEU A 168 -1.49 -21.39 -1.39
C LEU A 168 -2.08 -20.43 -2.43
N VAL A 169 -2.41 -20.97 -3.60
CA VAL A 169 -3.34 -20.33 -4.53
C VAL A 169 -4.65 -20.16 -3.78
N ILE A 170 -4.86 -18.97 -3.23
CA ILE A 170 -6.17 -18.59 -2.68
C ILE A 170 -7.11 -18.48 -3.87
N ALA A 171 -7.80 -19.60 -4.15
CA ALA A 171 -8.88 -19.65 -5.11
C ALA A 171 -9.84 -18.48 -4.82
N GLY A 172 -10.09 -17.67 -5.85
CA GLY A 172 -10.76 -16.39 -5.84
C GLY A 172 -11.88 -16.26 -4.81
N ALA A 173 -11.69 -15.38 -3.85
CA ALA A 173 -12.78 -14.85 -3.08
C ALA A 173 -13.76 -14.21 -4.06
N ARG A 174 -14.97 -14.75 -4.21
CA ARG A 174 -16.03 -14.13 -5.02
C ARG A 174 -16.24 -12.72 -4.49
N LEU A 175 -15.80 -11.74 -5.26
CA LEU A 175 -16.05 -10.34 -4.95
C LEU A 175 -17.57 -10.14 -4.97
N THR A 176 -18.15 -9.95 -3.80
CA THR A 176 -19.56 -9.58 -3.70
C THR A 176 -19.64 -8.07 -3.87
N TYR A 177 -20.18 -7.60 -5.00
CA TYR A 177 -20.41 -6.17 -5.26
C TYR A 177 -21.57 -5.59 -4.41
N LYS A 178 -21.95 -6.28 -3.34
CA LYS A 178 -23.00 -5.84 -2.41
C LYS A 178 -22.38 -5.30 -1.13
N CYS A 179 -22.94 -4.21 -0.65
CA CYS A 179 -22.54 -3.61 0.61
C CYS A 179 -22.93 -4.50 1.79
N PRO A 180 -22.00 -4.88 2.69
CA PRO A 180 -22.30 -5.73 3.85
C PRO A 180 -23.29 -5.10 4.84
N ILE A 181 -23.48 -3.77 4.81
CA ILE A 181 -24.37 -3.03 5.71
C ILE A 181 -25.79 -2.98 5.14
N THR A 182 -25.92 -2.64 3.86
CA THR A 182 -27.22 -2.41 3.22
C THR A 182 -27.73 -3.59 2.40
N ALA A 183 -26.88 -4.57 2.14
CA ALA A 183 -27.12 -5.71 1.24
C ALA A 183 -27.51 -5.33 -0.21
N SER A 184 -27.47 -4.04 -0.54
CA SER A 184 -27.64 -3.49 -1.89
C SER A 184 -26.30 -3.36 -2.62
N TRP A 185 -26.32 -3.05 -3.91
CA TRP A 185 -25.11 -2.78 -4.68
C TRP A 185 -24.30 -1.65 -4.06
N LEU A 186 -22.97 -1.77 -4.10
CA LEU A 186 -22.06 -0.75 -3.60
C LEU A 186 -22.27 0.56 -4.36
N THR A 187 -22.44 1.65 -3.61
CA THR A 187 -22.55 3.02 -4.14
C THR A 187 -21.42 3.85 -3.56
N ASP A 188 -20.65 4.54 -4.42
CA ASP A 188 -19.45 5.28 -4.03
C ASP A 188 -18.57 4.46 -3.05
N PRO A 189 -18.00 3.33 -3.53
CA PRO A 189 -17.36 2.37 -2.66
C PRO A 189 -16.13 2.95 -1.98
N VAL A 190 -16.03 2.67 -0.68
CA VAL A 190 -14.86 2.96 0.16
C VAL A 190 -14.34 1.68 0.78
N THR A 191 -13.03 1.52 0.77
CA THR A 191 -12.34 0.34 1.28
C THR A 191 -11.53 0.69 2.51
N SER A 192 -11.58 -0.17 3.54
CA SER A 192 -10.81 0.01 4.76
C SER A 192 -9.34 -0.35 4.55
N LYS A 193 -8.44 0.56 4.89
CA LYS A 193 -6.98 0.31 4.88
C LYS A 193 -6.56 -0.78 5.87
N VAL A 194 -7.33 -1.00 6.93
CA VAL A 194 -7.01 -1.92 8.02
C VAL A 194 -7.40 -3.36 7.71
N CYS A 195 -8.61 -3.58 7.18
CA CYS A 195 -9.15 -4.93 6.97
C CYS A 195 -9.56 -5.22 5.53
N LYS A 196 -9.31 -4.29 4.60
CA LYS A 196 -9.58 -4.42 3.16
C LYS A 196 -11.05 -4.70 2.79
N HIS A 197 -11.99 -4.58 3.71
CA HIS A 197 -13.41 -4.70 3.44
C HIS A 197 -13.97 -3.40 2.86
N SER A 198 -14.90 -3.54 1.90
CA SER A 198 -15.48 -2.44 1.14
C SER A 198 -16.94 -2.22 1.51
N PHE A 199 -17.36 -0.97 1.49
CA PHE A 199 -18.69 -0.52 1.91
C PHE A 199 -19.18 0.61 1.01
N SER A 200 -20.49 0.80 0.93
CA SER A 200 -21.04 2.06 0.41
C SER A 200 -20.69 3.20 1.37
N ARG A 201 -20.20 4.33 0.83
CA ARG A 201 -19.70 5.46 1.62
C ARG A 201 -20.70 5.94 2.68
N ASP A 202 -21.91 6.25 2.27
CA ASP A 202 -22.93 6.80 3.18
C ASP A 202 -23.24 5.81 4.31
N ALA A 203 -23.41 4.52 3.97
CA ALA A 203 -23.74 3.48 4.95
C ALA A 203 -22.65 3.31 6.02
N ILE A 204 -21.38 3.29 5.63
CA ILE A 204 -20.28 3.10 6.60
C ILE A 204 -20.01 4.38 7.40
N VAL A 205 -20.17 5.55 6.79
CA VAL A 205 -20.01 6.84 7.49
C VAL A 205 -21.06 6.98 8.58
N ASP A 206 -22.31 6.67 8.28
CA ASP A 206 -23.39 6.71 9.25
C ASP A 206 -23.23 5.65 10.35
N TYR A 207 -22.77 4.45 9.98
CA TYR A 207 -22.45 3.39 10.93
C TYR A 207 -21.33 3.82 11.92
N ILE A 208 -20.24 4.41 11.43
CA ILE A 208 -19.13 4.90 12.27
C ILE A 208 -19.60 6.06 13.17
N ARG A 209 -20.39 6.99 12.62
CA ARG A 209 -20.96 8.12 13.41
C ARG A 209 -21.85 7.63 14.54
N GLY A 210 -22.71 6.63 14.28
CA GLY A 210 -23.55 6.00 15.30
C GLY A 210 -22.75 5.34 16.44
N HIS A 211 -21.50 4.94 16.18
CA HIS A 211 -20.59 4.32 17.13
C HIS A 211 -19.51 5.26 17.71
N ARG A 212 -19.80 6.58 17.78
CA ARG A 212 -18.90 7.60 18.37
C ARG A 212 -17.52 7.70 17.66
N GLY A 213 -17.48 7.47 16.35
CA GLY A 213 -16.27 7.65 15.52
C GLY A 213 -15.35 6.44 15.41
N SER A 214 -15.62 5.34 16.09
CA SER A 214 -14.87 4.06 15.94
C SER A 214 -15.77 2.86 16.18
N CYS A 215 -15.85 1.96 15.23
CA CYS A 215 -16.71 0.77 15.30
C CYS A 215 -15.96 -0.52 14.96
N PRO A 216 -16.43 -1.71 15.41
CA PRO A 216 -15.99 -2.96 14.84
C PRO A 216 -16.38 -3.03 13.36
N CYS A 217 -15.58 -3.71 12.54
CA CYS A 217 -15.92 -3.94 11.14
C CYS A 217 -17.27 -4.70 11.05
N PRO A 218 -18.24 -4.22 10.25
CA PRO A 218 -19.56 -4.88 10.14
C PRO A 218 -19.55 -6.19 9.37
N VAL A 219 -18.40 -6.59 8.80
CA VAL A 219 -18.26 -7.88 8.10
C VAL A 219 -18.13 -9.01 9.12
N GLY A 220 -18.96 -10.05 9.01
CA GLY A 220 -18.93 -11.19 9.90
C GLY A 220 -17.56 -11.87 9.93
N GLY A 221 -17.06 -12.14 11.15
CA GLY A 221 -15.75 -12.76 11.35
C GLY A 221 -14.56 -11.79 11.36
N CYS A 222 -14.74 -10.51 11.04
CA CYS A 222 -13.69 -9.51 11.10
C CYS A 222 -13.58 -8.89 12.50
N SER A 223 -12.43 -9.00 13.14
CA SER A 223 -12.17 -8.46 14.48
C SER A 223 -11.59 -7.04 14.50
N HIS A 224 -11.31 -6.45 13.33
CA HIS A 224 -10.70 -5.13 13.23
C HIS A 224 -11.68 -4.01 13.57
N ARG A 225 -11.14 -2.93 14.16
CA ARG A 225 -11.88 -1.69 14.36
C ARG A 225 -11.52 -0.69 13.28
N ILE A 226 -12.51 0.04 12.80
CA ILE A 226 -12.38 1.02 11.70
C ILE A 226 -12.87 2.41 12.15
N GLN A 227 -12.28 3.43 11.56
CA GLN A 227 -12.59 4.84 11.74
C GLN A 227 -12.68 5.52 10.38
N LEU A 228 -13.24 6.74 10.31
CA LEU A 228 -13.36 7.46 9.03
C LEU A 228 -12.02 7.66 8.32
N ARG A 229 -10.94 7.92 9.05
CA ARG A 229 -9.58 8.09 8.49
C ARG A 229 -8.99 6.82 7.88
N ASP A 230 -9.53 5.66 8.23
CA ASP A 230 -9.06 4.37 7.74
C ASP A 230 -9.74 3.99 6.41
N LEU A 231 -10.69 4.80 5.94
CA LEU A 231 -11.40 4.59 4.69
C LEU A 231 -10.74 5.38 3.56
N HIS A 232 -10.63 4.77 2.41
CA HIS A 232 -10.23 5.44 1.15
C HIS A 232 -11.25 5.12 0.06
N GLN A 233 -11.42 6.04 -0.88
CA GLN A 233 -12.27 5.83 -2.04
C GLN A 233 -11.65 4.80 -2.96
N ASP A 234 -12.42 3.82 -3.40
CA ASP A 234 -11.98 2.76 -4.29
C ASP A 234 -12.62 2.94 -5.67
N LYS A 235 -11.97 3.75 -6.51
CA LYS A 235 -12.44 4.04 -7.88
C LYS A 235 -12.43 2.80 -8.77
N VAL A 236 -11.54 1.86 -8.49
CA VAL A 236 -11.45 0.61 -9.24
C VAL A 236 -12.67 -0.26 -8.95
N LEU A 237 -13.01 -0.40 -7.66
CA LEU A 237 -14.21 -1.14 -7.25
C LEU A 237 -15.48 -0.44 -7.75
N GLU A 238 -15.54 0.90 -7.72
CA GLU A 238 -16.64 1.68 -8.27
C GLU A 238 -16.90 1.33 -9.74
N ARG A 239 -15.83 1.28 -10.55
CA ARG A 239 -15.90 0.90 -11.95
C ARG A 239 -16.34 -0.55 -12.14
N LYS A 240 -15.79 -1.50 -11.36
CA LYS A 240 -16.20 -2.91 -11.43
C LYS A 240 -17.70 -3.08 -11.14
N VAL A 241 -18.21 -2.38 -10.12
CA VAL A 241 -19.65 -2.39 -9.80
C VAL A 241 -20.47 -1.83 -10.97
N ALA A 242 -20.06 -0.67 -11.53
CA ALA A 242 -20.75 -0.07 -12.66
C ALA A 242 -20.77 -0.98 -13.90
N ASN A 243 -19.66 -1.63 -14.21
CA ASN A 243 -19.57 -2.59 -15.31
C ASN A 243 -20.47 -3.81 -15.08
N HIS A 244 -20.46 -4.35 -13.86
CA HIS A 244 -21.32 -5.49 -13.50
C HIS A 244 -22.80 -5.14 -13.64
N LEU A 245 -23.22 -3.95 -13.18
CA LEU A 245 -24.60 -3.49 -13.33
C LEU A 245 -25.00 -3.34 -14.81
N ARG A 246 -24.14 -2.76 -15.65
CA ARG A 246 -24.39 -2.65 -17.10
C ARG A 246 -24.57 -4.01 -17.77
N LYS A 247 -23.79 -5.03 -17.36
CA LYS A 247 -23.93 -6.40 -17.86
C LYS A 247 -25.27 -7.01 -17.47
N LEU A 248 -25.68 -6.87 -16.19
CA LEU A 248 -26.98 -7.35 -15.73
C LEU A 248 -28.13 -6.68 -16.50
N GLU A 249 -28.08 -5.37 -16.75
CA GLU A 249 -29.06 -4.65 -17.54
C GLU A 249 -29.10 -5.14 -18.99
N ALA A 250 -27.94 -5.43 -19.59
CA ALA A 250 -27.85 -5.99 -20.94
C ALA A 250 -28.43 -7.40 -21.05
N GLU A 251 -28.17 -8.24 -20.05
CA GLU A 251 -28.72 -9.61 -19.98
C GLU A 251 -30.24 -9.59 -19.79
N GLU A 252 -30.76 -8.74 -18.89
CA GLU A 252 -32.21 -8.56 -18.71
C GLU A 252 -32.88 -8.05 -19.98
N SER A 253 -32.26 -7.09 -20.69
CA SER A 253 -32.76 -6.58 -21.95
C SER A 253 -32.78 -7.66 -23.04
N SER A 254 -31.73 -8.48 -23.13
CA SER A 254 -31.62 -9.59 -24.08
C SER A 254 -32.66 -10.69 -23.81
N ALA A 255 -32.88 -11.02 -22.52
CA ALA A 255 -33.90 -11.99 -22.12
C ALA A 255 -35.34 -11.54 -22.44
N ALA A 256 -35.60 -10.21 -22.34
CA ALA A 256 -36.91 -9.64 -22.68
C ALA A 256 -37.22 -9.73 -24.17
N TYR A 257 -36.21 -9.65 -25.06
CA TYR A 257 -36.42 -9.80 -26.50
C TYR A 257 -36.67 -11.24 -26.95
N THR A 258 -36.24 -12.24 -26.20
CA THR A 258 -36.44 -13.68 -26.54
C THR A 258 -37.84 -14.18 -26.19
N PHE A 259 -38.63 -13.45 -25.40
CA PHE A 259 -40.01 -13.83 -25.01
C PHE A 259 -41.11 -13.32 -25.94
N VAL A 260 -40.77 -12.56 -27.00
CA VAL A 260 -41.73 -11.92 -27.93
C VAL A 260 -41.73 -12.59 -29.34
N GLN A 261 -41.04 -13.70 -29.51
CA GLN A 261 -41.16 -14.58 -30.68
C GLN A 261 -41.81 -15.88 -30.23
#